data_547fac2cb0e9c82d8934077ca341f1df
#
_entry.id   547fac2cb0e9c82d8934077ca341f1df
#
_cell.length_a   1.000
_cell.length_b   1.000
_cell.length_c   1.000
_cell.angle_alpha   90.00
_cell.angle_beta   90.00
_cell.angle_gamma   90.00
#
_symmetry.space_group_name_H-M   'P 1'
#
loop_
_entity.id
_entity.type
_entity.pdbx_description
1 polymer ?
#
loop_
_entity_poly.entity_id
_entity_poly.type
_entity_poly.pdbx_seq_one_letter_code
_entity_poly.pdbx_strand_id
1 'polypeptide(L)'
;MTNFNKGFKVKSSETLDLVVELSGASAGAEVAFKFIGVDSTAKNAVYNAVTSTYRTAKYDVAALDFSNVGGTGDVVYKLGNQSELTFGQFKVSNQAKGDDRNVFLKSVTFRNNGTADLNSLLKNVKVMRDNKVVSKSVSMDGRNITITLEDTINAGKAVVYTVMGEVASLERVGDTVQLELRKDRDLVAYEASTKFRTTMNKAIQSNSWIMKNYKIEGGRVTLTNTAAFPKSVDAGSGSSDVVIADGTLTVAEPIKLPKMTLAVNNTGVVRSLVLEIGGSRYGSTVNGTAFVFDDVYVNKTASIKLIASLESLPDHNSVQ
;
A
#
# COMPACT_ATOMS: atom_id res chain seq x y z
N MET A 1 16.03 15.36 35.43
CA MET A 1 14.92 15.92 36.19
C MET A 1 13.81 16.20 35.20
N THR A 2 12.65 15.57 35.36
CA THR A 2 11.51 15.78 34.45
C THR A 2 10.56 16.75 35.10
N ASN A 3 10.32 17.89 34.45
CA ASN A 3 9.36 18.88 34.91
C ASN A 3 8.06 18.73 34.10
N PHE A 4 6.95 18.68 34.77
CA PHE A 4 5.63 18.74 34.14
C PHE A 4 5.30 20.21 33.85
N ASN A 5 5.48 20.65 32.61
CA ASN A 5 5.32 22.05 32.21
C ASN A 5 3.86 22.54 32.11
N LYS A 6 2.89 21.68 32.32
CA LYS A 6 1.46 22.08 32.36
C LYS A 6 0.93 21.87 33.76
N GLY A 7 0.57 22.98 34.40
CA GLY A 7 -0.13 22.93 35.66
C GLY A 7 -1.49 22.24 35.50
N PHE A 8 -1.89 21.50 36.51
CA PHE A 8 -3.25 20.92 36.62
C PHE A 8 -3.94 21.41 37.88
N LYS A 9 -5.24 21.44 37.84
CA LYS A 9 -6.04 21.95 38.95
C LYS A 9 -6.61 20.79 39.78
N VAL A 10 -6.19 20.69 41.01
CA VAL A 10 -6.75 19.73 41.98
C VAL A 10 -7.91 20.37 42.69
N LYS A 11 -9.08 19.79 42.61
CA LYS A 11 -10.29 20.31 43.29
C LYS A 11 -10.47 19.76 44.70
N SER A 12 -10.17 18.47 44.89
CA SER A 12 -10.26 17.82 46.20
C SER A 12 -9.11 16.85 46.41
N SER A 13 -9.12 15.72 45.75
CA SER A 13 -8.02 14.75 45.68
C SER A 13 -7.93 14.19 44.28
N GLU A 14 -6.71 13.98 43.80
CA GLU A 14 -6.42 13.40 42.48
C GLU A 14 -5.35 12.34 42.66
N THR A 15 -5.53 11.21 41.97
CA THR A 15 -4.50 10.21 41.84
C THR A 15 -3.73 10.45 40.53
N LEU A 16 -2.44 10.53 40.63
CA LEU A 16 -1.55 10.71 39.47
C LEU A 16 -0.76 9.44 39.24
N ASP A 17 -0.90 8.85 38.08
CA ASP A 17 -0.11 7.72 37.64
C ASP A 17 1.12 8.23 36.85
N LEU A 18 2.31 7.93 37.36
CA LEU A 18 3.54 8.18 36.63
C LEU A 18 3.84 6.96 35.76
N VAL A 19 3.61 7.10 34.47
CA VAL A 19 3.95 6.07 33.48
C VAL A 19 5.32 6.38 32.87
N VAL A 20 6.25 5.44 32.98
CA VAL A 20 7.61 5.58 32.48
C VAL A 20 7.96 4.43 31.57
N GLU A 21 8.46 4.73 30.39
CA GLU A 21 9.06 3.75 29.52
C GLU A 21 10.56 3.65 29.82
N LEU A 22 11.01 2.47 30.22
CA LEU A 22 12.43 2.19 30.47
C LEU A 22 13.07 1.62 29.22
N SER A 23 14.11 2.26 28.71
CA SER A 23 14.90 1.71 27.60
C SER A 23 16.30 1.32 28.10
N GLY A 24 16.79 0.14 27.69
CA GLY A 24 18.13 -0.32 28.03
C GLY A 24 18.33 -0.78 29.48
N ALA A 25 17.24 -0.93 30.24
CA ALA A 25 17.33 -1.45 31.60
C ALA A 25 17.58 -2.97 31.61
N SER A 26 18.57 -3.42 32.37
CA SER A 26 18.82 -4.84 32.59
C SER A 26 17.74 -5.43 33.50
N ALA A 27 17.49 -6.74 33.39
CA ALA A 27 16.60 -7.45 34.32
C ALA A 27 17.09 -7.27 35.76
N GLY A 28 16.18 -6.89 36.66
CA GLY A 28 16.50 -6.63 38.05
C GLY A 28 17.12 -5.27 38.37
N ALA A 29 17.25 -4.38 37.38
CA ALA A 29 17.65 -2.98 37.61
C ALA A 29 16.62 -2.27 38.50
N GLU A 30 17.11 -1.41 39.38
CA GLU A 30 16.26 -0.60 40.26
C GLU A 30 16.09 0.80 39.69
N VAL A 31 14.85 1.26 39.68
CA VAL A 31 14.51 2.65 39.33
C VAL A 31 13.73 3.25 40.50
N ALA A 32 14.27 4.30 41.08
CA ALA A 32 13.65 5.02 42.18
C ALA A 32 13.11 6.37 41.69
N PHE A 33 11.87 6.62 41.97
CA PHE A 33 11.22 7.91 41.73
C PHE A 33 11.02 8.59 43.07
N LYS A 34 11.54 9.82 43.19
CA LYS A 34 11.34 10.64 44.36
C LYS A 34 10.55 11.87 43.98
N PHE A 35 9.44 12.09 44.65
CA PHE A 35 8.72 13.33 44.59
C PHE A 35 9.51 14.41 45.34
N ILE A 36 9.95 15.46 44.65
CA ILE A 36 10.88 16.45 45.19
C ILE A 36 10.21 17.81 45.46
N GLY A 37 9.05 18.04 44.97
CA GLY A 37 8.35 19.26 45.20
C GLY A 37 7.20 19.53 44.26
N VAL A 38 6.40 20.50 44.61
CA VAL A 38 5.29 21.02 43.80
C VAL A 38 5.31 22.54 43.88
N ASP A 39 5.23 23.20 42.73
CA ASP A 39 4.94 24.59 42.67
C ASP A 39 3.43 24.80 42.70
N SER A 40 2.95 25.52 43.67
CA SER A 40 1.51 25.74 43.88
C SER A 40 1.19 27.22 44.02
N THR A 41 0.06 27.63 43.48
CA THR A 41 -0.50 28.95 43.70
C THR A 41 -1.22 29.07 45.06
N ALA A 42 -1.41 27.95 45.78
CA ALA A 42 -2.00 27.93 47.09
C ALA A 42 -1.00 28.43 48.14
N LYS A 43 -1.44 29.31 49.00
CA LYS A 43 -0.66 29.69 50.18
C LYS A 43 -0.52 28.50 51.12
N ASN A 44 0.70 28.24 51.62
CA ASN A 44 1.02 27.17 52.53
C ASN A 44 0.82 25.75 51.98
N ALA A 45 1.08 25.54 50.70
CA ALA A 45 1.12 24.17 50.17
C ALA A 45 2.21 23.34 50.86
N VAL A 46 1.81 22.22 51.46
CA VAL A 46 2.71 21.28 52.10
C VAL A 46 2.67 19.97 51.28
N TYR A 47 3.86 19.41 51.06
CA TYR A 47 3.95 18.11 50.45
C TYR A 47 4.84 17.18 51.28
N ASN A 48 4.50 15.90 51.27
CA ASN A 48 5.37 14.87 51.81
C ASN A 48 6.18 14.22 50.70
N ALA A 49 7.50 14.22 50.87
CA ALA A 49 8.36 13.55 49.91
C ALA A 49 8.16 12.03 49.98
N VAL A 50 7.70 11.46 48.90
CA VAL A 50 7.54 10.01 48.76
C VAL A 50 8.58 9.49 47.79
N THR A 51 9.27 8.44 48.18
CA THR A 51 10.18 7.72 47.28
C THR A 51 9.59 6.34 47.03
N SER A 52 9.36 6.02 45.77
CA SER A 52 8.93 4.70 45.34
C SER A 52 10.05 4.08 44.50
N THR A 53 10.47 2.88 44.91
CA THR A 53 11.49 2.11 44.20
C THR A 53 10.81 0.96 43.48
N TYR A 54 11.06 0.90 42.17
CA TYR A 54 10.58 -0.19 41.32
C TYR A 54 11.78 -1.00 40.83
N ARG A 55 11.63 -2.30 40.81
CA ARG A 55 12.60 -3.17 40.17
C ARG A 55 12.07 -3.65 38.84
N THR A 56 12.91 -3.59 37.82
CA THR A 56 12.61 -4.27 36.59
C THR A 56 12.54 -5.77 36.85
N ALA A 57 11.64 -6.47 36.18
CA ALA A 57 11.47 -7.90 36.38
C ALA A 57 12.78 -8.64 36.16
N LYS A 58 13.08 -9.59 37.04
CA LYS A 58 14.23 -10.52 36.88
C LYS A 58 14.00 -11.57 35.79
N TYR A 59 12.91 -11.50 35.04
CA TYR A 59 12.61 -12.45 33.99
C TYR A 59 13.34 -12.02 32.72
N ASP A 60 13.92 -12.98 32.04
CA ASP A 60 14.18 -12.86 30.63
C ASP A 60 12.84 -12.67 29.94
N VAL A 61 12.53 -11.46 29.51
CA VAL A 61 11.35 -11.21 28.70
C VAL A 61 11.52 -11.97 27.39
N ALA A 62 10.45 -12.53 26.88
CA ALA A 62 10.48 -13.19 25.58
C ALA A 62 11.10 -12.28 24.53
N ALA A 63 12.12 -12.77 23.85
CA ALA A 63 12.79 -12.04 22.79
C ALA A 63 12.28 -12.49 21.43
N LEU A 64 12.05 -11.53 20.54
CA LEU A 64 11.60 -11.76 19.19
C LEU A 64 12.73 -11.60 18.18
N ASP A 65 12.73 -12.47 17.18
CA ASP A 65 13.48 -12.26 15.96
C ASP A 65 12.51 -11.80 14.85
N PHE A 66 12.92 -10.77 14.13
CA PHE A 66 12.25 -10.31 12.94
C PHE A 66 13.13 -10.55 11.72
N SER A 67 12.55 -10.99 10.62
CA SER A 67 13.25 -11.13 9.35
C SER A 67 12.30 -10.95 8.17
N ASN A 68 12.84 -10.46 7.06
CA ASN A 68 12.12 -10.50 5.79
C ASN A 68 11.96 -11.94 5.29
N VAL A 69 11.03 -12.16 4.40
CA VAL A 69 10.84 -13.44 3.70
C VAL A 69 11.16 -13.24 2.23
N GLY A 70 12.05 -14.09 1.70
CA GLY A 70 12.40 -14.10 0.28
C GLY A 70 13.38 -13.02 -0.17
N GLY A 71 14.12 -12.40 0.77
CA GLY A 71 15.19 -11.43 0.46
C GLY A 71 14.68 -10.03 0.09
N THR A 72 15.55 -9.23 -0.55
CA THR A 72 15.30 -7.79 -0.87
C THR A 72 15.16 -7.54 -2.38
N GLY A 73 15.09 -8.59 -3.20
CA GLY A 73 15.01 -8.46 -4.68
C GLY A 73 13.75 -7.77 -5.16
N ASP A 74 13.77 -7.38 -6.43
CA ASP A 74 12.65 -6.70 -7.08
C ASP A 74 11.55 -7.68 -7.51
N VAL A 75 10.32 -7.23 -7.39
CA VAL A 75 9.12 -7.87 -7.93
C VAL A 75 8.40 -6.85 -8.79
N VAL A 76 8.09 -7.20 -10.01
CA VAL A 76 7.35 -6.32 -10.92
C VAL A 76 5.91 -6.77 -10.98
N TYR A 77 4.99 -5.88 -10.65
CA TYR A 77 3.56 -6.05 -10.86
C TYR A 77 3.12 -5.31 -12.12
N LYS A 78 2.72 -6.06 -13.11
CA LYS A 78 2.04 -5.52 -14.28
C LYS A 78 0.57 -5.39 -13.95
N LEU A 79 0.07 -4.15 -13.90
CA LEU A 79 -1.31 -3.90 -13.55
C LEU A 79 -2.24 -4.37 -14.66
N GLY A 80 -2.96 -5.40 -14.35
CA GLY A 80 -4.10 -5.92 -15.10
C GLY A 80 -5.30 -6.01 -14.14
N ASN A 81 -6.05 -7.09 -14.21
CA ASN A 81 -7.22 -7.36 -13.33
C ASN A 81 -6.85 -7.92 -11.94
N GLN A 82 -5.71 -7.58 -11.39
CA GLN A 82 -5.29 -8.11 -10.09
C GLN A 82 -5.91 -7.27 -8.97
N SER A 83 -6.79 -7.90 -8.20
CA SER A 83 -7.46 -7.24 -7.08
C SER A 83 -6.65 -7.24 -5.79
N GLU A 84 -5.75 -8.21 -5.59
CA GLU A 84 -4.96 -8.33 -4.37
C GLU A 84 -3.51 -8.66 -4.68
N LEU A 85 -2.61 -7.77 -4.26
CA LEU A 85 -1.17 -7.90 -4.46
C LEU A 85 -0.45 -8.00 -3.13
N THR A 86 0.68 -8.71 -3.12
CA THR A 86 1.56 -8.77 -1.96
C THR A 86 2.54 -7.61 -2.00
N PHE A 87 2.61 -6.82 -0.93
CA PHE A 87 3.54 -5.70 -0.78
C PHE A 87 4.58 -5.90 0.32
N GLY A 88 4.59 -7.06 0.94
CA GLY A 88 5.60 -7.40 1.93
C GLY A 88 5.34 -8.75 2.56
N GLN A 89 6.42 -9.44 2.90
CA GLN A 89 6.37 -10.64 3.72
C GLN A 89 7.42 -10.57 4.80
N PHE A 90 7.04 -10.84 6.04
CA PHE A 90 7.94 -10.84 7.16
C PHE A 90 7.66 -12.03 8.09
N LYS A 91 8.68 -12.44 8.78
CA LYS A 91 8.62 -13.52 9.78
C LYS A 91 8.94 -12.96 11.15
N VAL A 92 8.12 -13.28 12.11
CA VAL A 92 8.37 -13.01 13.54
C VAL A 92 8.51 -14.35 14.25
N SER A 93 9.62 -14.52 14.96
CA SER A 93 9.90 -15.73 15.72
C SER A 93 9.98 -15.41 17.21
N ASN A 94 9.22 -16.13 18.00
CA ASN A 94 9.32 -16.07 19.45
C ASN A 94 10.39 -17.07 19.91
N GLN A 95 11.53 -16.57 20.39
CA GLN A 95 12.68 -17.38 20.80
C GLN A 95 12.57 -17.90 22.24
N ALA A 96 11.52 -17.53 22.96
CA ALA A 96 11.33 -17.96 24.34
C ALA A 96 11.20 -19.49 24.44
N LYS A 97 11.68 -20.03 25.54
CA LYS A 97 11.50 -21.41 25.91
C LYS A 97 10.50 -21.51 27.07
N GLY A 98 9.61 -22.46 27.03
CA GLY A 98 8.54 -22.66 28.01
C GLY A 98 7.17 -22.35 27.46
N ASP A 99 6.19 -23.18 27.78
CA ASP A 99 4.84 -23.15 27.14
C ASP A 99 4.00 -21.95 27.52
N ASP A 100 4.33 -21.25 28.61
CA ASP A 100 3.63 -20.07 29.11
C ASP A 100 4.16 -18.73 28.56
N ARG A 101 5.25 -18.77 27.77
CA ARG A 101 5.94 -17.60 27.27
C ARG A 101 5.48 -17.20 25.84
N ASN A 102 4.20 -17.31 25.61
CA ASN A 102 3.59 -16.85 24.37
C ASN A 102 3.68 -15.32 24.26
N VAL A 103 3.80 -14.82 23.03
CA VAL A 103 3.88 -13.39 22.75
C VAL A 103 2.64 -12.95 21.97
N PHE A 104 2.00 -11.91 22.46
CA PHE A 104 0.91 -11.22 21.80
C PHE A 104 1.48 -10.08 20.97
N LEU A 105 1.35 -10.19 19.65
CA LEU A 105 1.76 -9.16 18.69
C LEU A 105 0.63 -8.16 18.54
N LYS A 106 0.88 -6.91 18.98
CA LYS A 106 -0.13 -5.83 18.98
C LYS A 106 -0.11 -4.99 17.72
N SER A 107 1.07 -4.54 17.30
CA SER A 107 1.18 -3.71 16.11
C SER A 107 2.58 -3.75 15.50
N VAL A 108 2.64 -3.40 14.23
CA VAL A 108 3.89 -3.17 13.51
C VAL A 108 3.77 -1.91 12.67
N THR A 109 4.83 -1.10 12.66
CA THR A 109 4.94 0.08 11.81
C THR A 109 6.08 -0.10 10.82
N PHE A 110 5.75 -0.04 9.54
CA PHE A 110 6.75 -0.05 8.48
C PHE A 110 6.85 1.32 7.84
N ARG A 111 8.04 1.62 7.32
CA ARG A 111 8.28 2.73 6.42
C ARG A 111 8.49 2.22 5.01
N ASN A 112 7.97 2.92 4.03
CA ASN A 112 8.28 2.68 2.62
C ASN A 112 9.60 3.36 2.25
N ASN A 113 10.59 2.56 1.85
CA ASN A 113 11.85 3.01 1.24
C ASN A 113 11.70 3.25 -0.27
N GLY A 114 10.64 2.72 -0.88
CA GLY A 114 10.30 2.97 -2.27
C GLY A 114 9.87 4.40 -2.54
N THR A 115 9.43 4.69 -3.75
CA THR A 115 9.04 6.04 -4.19
C THR A 115 7.60 6.40 -3.82
N ALA A 116 6.74 5.40 -3.64
CA ALA A 116 5.31 5.59 -3.45
C ALA A 116 4.95 6.35 -2.17
N ASP A 117 3.98 7.24 -2.28
CA ASP A 117 3.11 7.63 -1.18
C ASP A 117 2.06 6.54 -0.99
N LEU A 118 2.07 5.89 0.18
CA LEU A 118 1.23 4.71 0.42
C LEU A 118 -0.27 5.03 0.43
N ASN A 119 -0.66 6.21 0.91
CA ASN A 119 -2.08 6.62 0.96
C ASN A 119 -2.68 6.74 -0.44
N SER A 120 -1.90 7.23 -1.39
CA SER A 120 -2.38 7.44 -2.75
C SER A 120 -2.23 6.20 -3.63
N LEU A 121 -1.25 5.33 -3.32
CA LEU A 121 -1.01 4.12 -4.09
C LEU A 121 -1.88 2.94 -3.66
N LEU A 122 -2.08 2.73 -2.36
CA LEU A 122 -2.67 1.51 -1.82
C LEU A 122 -4.06 1.75 -1.22
N LYS A 123 -4.92 0.77 -1.38
CA LYS A 123 -6.21 0.65 -0.70
C LYS A 123 -6.45 -0.78 -0.22
N ASN A 124 -7.40 -0.98 0.67
CA ASN A 124 -7.81 -2.28 1.19
C ASN A 124 -6.63 -3.11 1.73
N VAL A 125 -5.66 -2.41 2.37
CA VAL A 125 -4.49 -3.09 2.91
C VAL A 125 -4.86 -3.96 4.10
N LYS A 126 -4.37 -5.19 4.10
CA LYS A 126 -4.58 -6.19 5.16
C LYS A 126 -3.33 -7.02 5.39
N VAL A 127 -3.25 -7.65 6.54
CA VAL A 127 -2.19 -8.64 6.83
C VAL A 127 -2.81 -10.00 7.00
N MET A 128 -2.22 -10.96 6.31
CA MET A 128 -2.63 -12.35 6.31
C MET A 128 -1.63 -13.21 7.07
N ARG A 129 -2.13 -14.21 7.78
CA ARG A 129 -1.41 -15.35 8.33
C ARG A 129 -2.20 -16.60 7.99
N ASP A 130 -1.55 -17.61 7.41
CA ASP A 130 -2.17 -18.90 7.07
C ASP A 130 -3.53 -18.73 6.34
N ASN A 131 -3.57 -17.83 5.36
CA ASN A 131 -4.76 -17.44 4.58
C ASN A 131 -5.91 -16.80 5.39
N LYS A 132 -5.63 -16.36 6.63
CA LYS A 132 -6.60 -15.61 7.45
C LYS A 132 -6.14 -14.17 7.65
N VAL A 133 -7.09 -13.24 7.62
CA VAL A 133 -6.81 -11.84 7.96
C VAL A 133 -6.61 -11.73 9.46
N VAL A 134 -5.45 -11.20 9.87
CA VAL A 134 -5.08 -10.98 11.28
C VAL A 134 -4.94 -9.49 11.63
N SER A 135 -4.98 -8.60 10.64
CA SER A 135 -5.01 -7.15 10.89
C SER A 135 -6.40 -6.70 11.35
N LYS A 136 -6.43 -5.87 12.39
CA LYS A 136 -7.65 -5.23 12.91
C LYS A 136 -7.86 -3.86 12.31
N SER A 137 -6.79 -3.12 12.12
CA SER A 137 -6.80 -1.83 11.46
C SER A 137 -5.49 -1.56 10.78
N VAL A 138 -5.52 -0.73 9.75
CA VAL A 138 -4.36 -0.24 9.02
C VAL A 138 -4.50 1.27 8.90
N SER A 139 -3.45 1.97 9.28
CA SER A 139 -3.33 3.43 9.12
C SER A 139 -2.11 3.71 8.26
N MET A 140 -2.28 4.54 7.26
CA MET A 140 -1.21 5.00 6.39
C MET A 140 -1.04 6.51 6.55
N ASP A 141 0.21 6.97 6.58
CA ASP A 141 0.58 8.38 6.67
C ASP A 141 1.82 8.61 5.79
N GLY A 142 1.57 9.01 4.56
CA GLY A 142 2.58 9.20 3.55
C GLY A 142 3.39 7.93 3.29
N ARG A 143 4.60 7.87 3.81
CA ARG A 143 5.51 6.73 3.68
C ARG A 143 5.41 5.70 4.81
N ASN A 144 4.62 5.96 5.84
CA ASN A 144 4.50 5.05 6.95
C ASN A 144 3.18 4.28 6.88
N ILE A 145 3.24 3.02 7.30
CA ILE A 145 2.07 2.17 7.46
C ILE A 145 2.12 1.53 8.84
N THR A 146 1.10 1.78 9.64
CA THR A 146 0.94 1.16 10.96
C THR A 146 -0.21 0.17 10.90
N ILE A 147 0.09 -1.06 11.23
CA ILE A 147 -0.86 -2.17 11.19
C ILE A 147 -1.08 -2.65 12.62
N THR A 148 -2.31 -2.55 13.10
CA THR A 148 -2.71 -3.17 14.36
C THR A 148 -3.02 -4.64 14.09
N LEU A 149 -2.34 -5.50 14.84
CA LEU A 149 -2.51 -6.94 14.81
C LEU A 149 -3.09 -7.39 16.15
N GLU A 150 -3.77 -8.52 16.15
CA GLU A 150 -4.16 -9.21 17.38
C GLU A 150 -3.86 -10.69 17.18
N ASP A 151 -2.59 -11.02 17.27
CA ASP A 151 -2.14 -12.37 17.02
C ASP A 151 -1.17 -12.85 18.09
N THR A 152 -1.23 -14.15 18.39
CA THR A 152 -0.37 -14.78 19.38
C THR A 152 0.64 -15.70 18.72
N ILE A 153 1.91 -15.54 19.08
CA ILE A 153 3.00 -16.38 18.66
C ILE A 153 3.45 -17.24 19.85
N ASN A 154 3.23 -18.54 19.75
CA ASN A 154 3.61 -19.47 20.81
C ASN A 154 5.13 -19.51 21.00
N ALA A 155 5.56 -19.84 22.22
CA ALA A 155 6.96 -19.98 22.55
C ALA A 155 7.67 -20.97 21.60
N GLY A 156 8.86 -20.62 21.15
CA GLY A 156 9.66 -21.41 20.20
C GLY A 156 9.08 -21.49 18.79
N LYS A 157 8.03 -20.76 18.45
CA LYS A 157 7.40 -20.76 17.11
C LYS A 157 7.72 -19.52 16.33
N ALA A 158 7.66 -19.68 15.01
CA ALA A 158 7.78 -18.60 14.04
C ALA A 158 6.52 -18.52 13.20
N VAL A 159 6.12 -17.30 12.86
CA VAL A 159 4.94 -17.02 12.03
C VAL A 159 5.34 -16.12 10.89
N VAL A 160 4.85 -16.42 9.71
CA VAL A 160 5.00 -15.60 8.51
C VAL A 160 3.72 -14.79 8.30
N TYR A 161 3.90 -13.50 8.09
CA TYR A 161 2.84 -12.56 7.77
C TYR A 161 3.03 -12.02 6.36
N THR A 162 1.93 -11.86 5.65
CA THR A 162 1.91 -11.28 4.30
C THR A 162 1.08 -10.01 4.30
N VAL A 163 1.69 -8.89 3.92
CA VAL A 163 1.02 -7.61 3.70
C VAL A 163 0.46 -7.61 2.30
N MET A 164 -0.85 -7.50 2.18
CA MET A 164 -1.57 -7.48 0.91
C MET A 164 -2.37 -6.19 0.79
N GLY A 165 -2.64 -5.80 -0.45
CA GLY A 165 -3.46 -4.63 -0.75
C GLY A 165 -3.80 -4.56 -2.23
N GLU A 166 -4.54 -3.52 -2.59
CA GLU A 166 -4.90 -3.20 -3.96
C GLU A 166 -4.23 -1.89 -4.38
N VAL A 167 -3.90 -1.76 -5.65
CA VAL A 167 -3.46 -0.48 -6.20
C VAL A 167 -4.67 0.42 -6.41
N ALA A 168 -4.63 1.61 -5.80
CA ALA A 168 -5.76 2.53 -5.79
C ALA A 168 -5.96 3.27 -7.12
N SER A 169 -4.86 3.55 -7.85
CA SER A 169 -4.90 4.33 -9.09
C SER A 169 -3.85 3.85 -10.08
N LEU A 170 -4.23 3.81 -11.36
CA LEU A 170 -3.34 3.52 -12.48
C LEU A 170 -2.39 4.69 -12.81
N GLU A 171 -2.60 5.86 -12.23
CA GLU A 171 -1.73 7.03 -12.40
C GLU A 171 -0.39 6.87 -11.68
N ARG A 172 -0.25 5.84 -10.85
CA ARG A 172 0.94 5.54 -10.04
C ARG A 172 1.88 4.52 -10.67
N VAL A 173 1.88 4.44 -11.99
CA VAL A 173 2.83 3.61 -12.73
C VAL A 173 4.26 4.11 -12.51
N GLY A 174 5.17 3.18 -12.23
CA GLY A 174 6.57 3.48 -11.91
C GLY A 174 6.87 3.61 -10.42
N ASP A 175 5.85 3.77 -9.59
CA ASP A 175 6.01 3.81 -8.14
C ASP A 175 6.49 2.47 -7.58
N THR A 176 7.25 2.54 -6.50
CA THR A 176 7.80 1.37 -5.82
C THR A 176 7.40 1.34 -4.35
N VAL A 177 7.13 0.14 -3.86
CA VAL A 177 6.87 -0.14 -2.45
C VAL A 177 7.93 -1.10 -1.93
N GLN A 178 8.70 -0.63 -0.94
CA GLN A 178 9.67 -1.46 -0.23
C GLN A 178 9.53 -1.20 1.27
N LEU A 179 8.86 -2.10 1.97
CA LEU A 179 8.59 -1.92 3.39
C LEU A 179 9.81 -2.28 4.23
N GLU A 180 10.10 -1.44 5.20
CA GLU A 180 11.21 -1.57 6.14
C GLU A 180 10.74 -1.41 7.58
N LEU A 181 11.17 -2.30 8.47
CA LEU A 181 11.09 -2.09 9.91
C LEU A 181 12.34 -1.32 10.36
N ARG A 182 12.18 -0.07 10.81
CA ARG A 182 13.33 0.83 11.05
C ARG A 182 13.88 0.78 12.46
N LYS A 183 13.04 0.52 13.44
CA LYS A 183 13.40 0.56 14.86
C LYS A 183 12.74 -0.59 15.61
N ASP A 184 13.37 -1.07 16.63
CA ASP A 184 12.85 -2.12 17.51
C ASP A 184 11.46 -1.78 18.07
N ARG A 185 11.25 -0.51 18.39
CA ARG A 185 9.99 0.00 18.92
C ARG A 185 8.83 0.00 17.90
N ASP A 186 9.14 -0.12 16.62
CA ASP A 186 8.14 -0.16 15.56
C ASP A 186 7.43 -1.52 15.49
N LEU A 187 7.95 -2.54 16.21
CA LEU A 187 7.27 -3.78 16.50
C LEU A 187 6.82 -3.77 17.98
N VAL A 188 5.52 -3.73 18.20
CA VAL A 188 4.93 -3.71 19.54
C VAL A 188 4.35 -5.07 19.87
N ALA A 189 4.94 -5.73 20.84
CA ALA A 189 4.49 -7.03 21.30
C ALA A 189 4.68 -7.18 22.82
N TYR A 190 3.87 -8.02 23.43
CA TYR A 190 3.88 -8.27 24.86
C TYR A 190 3.91 -9.76 25.15
N GLU A 191 4.64 -10.16 26.15
CA GLU A 191 4.54 -11.52 26.69
C GLU A 191 3.13 -11.72 27.28
N ALA A 192 2.45 -12.77 26.87
CA ALA A 192 1.03 -12.95 27.17
C ALA A 192 0.75 -13.15 28.67
N SER A 193 1.67 -13.79 29.41
CA SER A 193 1.54 -14.06 30.84
C SER A 193 1.84 -12.84 31.69
N THR A 194 2.96 -12.16 31.44
CA THR A 194 3.46 -11.07 32.28
C THR A 194 2.95 -9.69 31.85
N LYS A 195 2.46 -9.56 30.63
CA LYS A 195 2.11 -8.28 29.96
C LYS A 195 3.30 -7.34 29.78
N PHE A 196 4.52 -7.81 30.00
CA PHE A 196 5.70 -7.00 29.71
C PHE A 196 5.96 -6.93 28.22
N ARG A 197 6.42 -5.77 27.77
CA ARG A 197 6.83 -5.57 26.40
C ARG A 197 8.01 -6.46 26.07
N THR A 198 7.92 -7.18 24.97
CA THR A 198 9.01 -8.01 24.46
C THR A 198 10.11 -7.15 23.85
N THR A 199 11.31 -7.68 23.81
CA THR A 199 12.46 -7.05 23.15
C THR A 199 12.80 -7.78 21.86
N MET A 200 13.58 -7.14 21.01
CA MET A 200 14.14 -7.77 19.82
C MET A 200 15.52 -8.36 20.19
N ASN A 201 15.78 -9.59 19.76
CA ASN A 201 17.05 -10.29 20.02
C ASN A 201 18.25 -9.61 19.35
N LYS A 202 18.02 -9.00 18.20
CA LYS A 202 19.05 -8.34 17.43
C LYS A 202 18.62 -6.89 17.21
N ALA A 203 19.51 -5.96 17.54
CA ALA A 203 19.37 -4.59 17.11
C ALA A 203 19.26 -4.52 15.57
N ILE A 204 18.58 -3.50 15.06
CA ILE A 204 18.46 -3.26 13.63
C ILE A 204 19.83 -3.31 12.98
N GLN A 205 20.10 -4.40 12.30
CA GLN A 205 21.28 -4.54 11.48
C GLN A 205 20.87 -4.86 10.08
N SER A 206 21.19 -3.93 9.18
CA SER A 206 21.26 -4.03 7.73
C SER A 206 20.47 -5.17 7.03
N ASN A 207 19.69 -4.85 6.06
CA ASN A 207 19.06 -5.71 5.04
C ASN A 207 18.07 -6.81 5.49
N SER A 208 18.17 -7.35 6.70
CA SER A 208 17.22 -8.38 7.17
C SER A 208 15.83 -7.85 7.50
N TRP A 209 15.71 -6.55 7.63
CA TRP A 209 14.48 -5.85 8.01
C TRP A 209 13.85 -5.07 6.86
N ILE A 210 14.48 -5.08 5.71
CA ILE A 210 13.99 -4.53 4.45
C ILE A 210 13.35 -5.67 3.65
N MET A 211 12.12 -5.49 3.20
CA MET A 211 11.39 -6.46 2.40
C MET A 211 11.74 -6.30 0.91
N LYS A 212 11.13 -7.14 0.07
CA LYS A 212 11.24 -7.01 -1.39
C LYS A 212 10.77 -5.64 -1.85
N ASN A 213 11.36 -5.18 -2.96
CA ASN A 213 10.94 -3.99 -3.64
C ASN A 213 9.89 -4.35 -4.70
N TYR A 214 8.68 -3.83 -4.56
CA TYR A 214 7.56 -4.08 -5.47
C TYR A 214 7.38 -2.87 -6.37
N LYS A 215 7.66 -3.05 -7.66
CA LYS A 215 7.50 -2.02 -8.67
C LYS A 215 6.17 -2.18 -9.39
N ILE A 216 5.42 -1.09 -9.47
CA ILE A 216 4.16 -1.05 -10.21
C ILE A 216 4.43 -0.65 -11.64
N GLU A 217 4.17 -1.54 -12.57
CA GLU A 217 4.26 -1.27 -14.00
C GLU A 217 2.87 -1.30 -14.63
N GLY A 218 2.58 -0.33 -15.49
CA GLY A 218 1.38 -0.33 -16.31
C GLY A 218 1.48 -1.36 -17.42
N GLY A 219 0.34 -1.83 -17.86
CA GLY A 219 0.25 -2.65 -19.07
C GLY A 219 0.80 -1.88 -20.28
N ARG A 220 1.65 -2.50 -21.07
CA ARG A 220 2.12 -1.92 -22.34
C ARG A 220 1.11 -2.20 -23.42
N VAL A 221 0.66 -1.14 -24.08
CA VAL A 221 -0.16 -1.22 -25.30
C VAL A 221 0.70 -0.83 -26.47
N THR A 222 0.72 -1.66 -27.50
CA THR A 222 1.39 -1.35 -28.76
C THR A 222 0.38 -1.51 -29.90
N LEU A 223 0.16 -0.43 -30.62
CA LEU A 223 -0.60 -0.45 -31.86
C LEU A 223 0.37 -0.62 -33.03
N THR A 224 0.16 -1.63 -33.83
CA THR A 224 0.95 -1.88 -35.04
C THR A 224 0.00 -1.88 -36.21
N ASN A 225 0.27 -1.01 -37.18
CA ASN A 225 -0.47 -1.01 -38.44
C ASN A 225 -0.16 -2.26 -39.22
N THR A 226 -1.14 -2.80 -39.90
CA THR A 226 -0.88 -3.86 -40.89
C THR A 226 -0.26 -3.26 -42.16
N ALA A 227 0.48 -4.06 -42.89
CA ALA A 227 1.05 -3.62 -44.19
C ALA A 227 -0.02 -3.21 -45.22
N ALA A 228 -1.26 -3.62 -44.98
CA ALA A 228 -2.43 -3.34 -45.78
C ALA A 228 -3.22 -2.08 -45.34
N PHE A 229 -2.60 -1.24 -44.48
CA PHE A 229 -3.27 0.03 -44.12
C PHE A 229 -3.48 0.85 -45.38
N PRO A 230 -4.75 1.01 -45.86
CA PRO A 230 -4.94 1.73 -47.09
C PRO A 230 -4.58 3.20 -46.91
N LYS A 231 -3.78 3.76 -47.79
CA LYS A 231 -3.49 5.21 -47.80
C LYS A 231 -4.74 6.03 -48.12
N SER A 232 -5.66 5.42 -48.81
CA SER A 232 -6.98 5.97 -49.12
C SER A 232 -7.98 4.83 -49.31
N VAL A 233 -9.21 5.06 -48.94
CA VAL A 233 -10.34 4.16 -49.20
C VAL A 233 -11.37 4.93 -50.04
N ASP A 234 -11.65 4.43 -51.22
CA ASP A 234 -12.73 4.99 -52.03
C ASP A 234 -14.07 4.47 -51.50
N ALA A 235 -14.85 5.34 -50.91
CA ALA A 235 -16.16 5.04 -50.38
C ALA A 235 -17.21 5.99 -50.97
N GLY A 236 -18.34 5.45 -51.32
CA GLY A 236 -19.46 6.25 -51.82
C GLY A 236 -20.00 7.17 -50.73
N SER A 237 -20.52 8.32 -51.16
CA SER A 237 -21.25 9.28 -50.30
C SER A 237 -22.37 8.55 -49.54
N GLY A 238 -22.47 8.76 -48.25
CA GLY A 238 -23.45 8.10 -47.35
C GLY A 238 -23.17 6.64 -47.03
N SER A 239 -21.98 6.09 -47.38
CA SER A 239 -21.61 4.72 -47.06
C SER A 239 -21.54 4.50 -45.57
N SER A 240 -21.97 3.31 -45.11
CA SER A 240 -21.84 2.84 -43.73
C SER A 240 -20.87 1.66 -43.64
N ASP A 241 -20.34 1.43 -42.44
CA ASP A 241 -19.42 0.33 -42.14
C ASP A 241 -18.14 0.27 -43.00
N VAL A 242 -17.63 1.41 -43.40
CA VAL A 242 -16.38 1.50 -44.17
C VAL A 242 -15.17 1.32 -43.22
N VAL A 243 -14.38 0.30 -43.46
CA VAL A 243 -13.12 0.10 -42.69
C VAL A 243 -12.09 1.13 -43.20
N ILE A 244 -11.78 2.13 -42.41
CA ILE A 244 -10.85 3.20 -42.75
C ILE A 244 -9.44 2.95 -42.18
N ALA A 245 -9.31 2.08 -41.18
CA ALA A 245 -8.05 1.69 -40.64
C ALA A 245 -8.14 0.29 -40.02
N ASP A 246 -7.09 -0.48 -40.13
CA ASP A 246 -6.95 -1.76 -39.46
C ASP A 246 -5.52 -1.97 -38.93
N GLY A 247 -5.38 -2.89 -37.99
CA GLY A 247 -4.09 -3.17 -37.39
C GLY A 247 -4.16 -4.26 -36.36
N THR A 248 -3.11 -4.35 -35.57
CA THR A 248 -3.02 -5.24 -34.43
C THR A 248 -2.74 -4.44 -33.17
N LEU A 249 -3.58 -4.64 -32.17
CA LEU A 249 -3.38 -4.11 -30.81
C LEU A 249 -2.76 -5.21 -29.96
N THR A 250 -1.50 -5.02 -29.60
CA THR A 250 -0.76 -5.95 -28.75
C THR A 250 -0.76 -5.44 -27.33
N VAL A 251 -1.24 -6.27 -26.41
CA VAL A 251 -1.22 -6.00 -24.98
C VAL A 251 -0.44 -7.10 -24.26
N ALA A 252 0.41 -6.71 -23.32
CA ALA A 252 1.15 -7.66 -22.51
C ALA A 252 0.25 -8.36 -21.49
N GLU A 253 -0.75 -7.63 -20.98
CA GLU A 253 -1.73 -8.08 -19.98
C GLU A 253 -3.10 -7.49 -20.33
N PRO A 254 -4.23 -8.09 -19.87
CA PRO A 254 -5.54 -7.51 -20.02
C PRO A 254 -5.57 -6.07 -19.52
N ILE A 255 -6.08 -5.16 -20.33
CA ILE A 255 -6.10 -3.74 -20.00
C ILE A 255 -7.46 -3.13 -20.31
N LYS A 256 -7.90 -2.24 -19.45
CA LYS A 256 -9.01 -1.33 -19.68
C LYS A 256 -8.43 0.04 -20.03
N LEU A 257 -8.75 0.55 -21.19
CA LEU A 257 -8.46 1.93 -21.61
C LEU A 257 -9.68 2.77 -21.23
N PRO A 258 -9.60 3.60 -20.19
CA PRO A 258 -10.75 4.38 -19.73
C PRO A 258 -11.25 5.33 -20.83
N LYS A 259 -10.31 5.81 -21.63
CA LYS A 259 -10.58 6.73 -22.72
C LYS A 259 -9.57 6.55 -23.84
N MET A 260 -10.03 6.46 -25.08
CA MET A 260 -9.22 6.49 -26.28
C MET A 260 -9.75 7.60 -27.19
N THR A 261 -8.87 8.51 -27.64
CA THR A 261 -9.26 9.65 -28.45
C THR A 261 -8.56 9.56 -29.80
N LEU A 262 -9.33 9.69 -30.86
CA LEU A 262 -8.85 9.76 -32.23
C LEU A 262 -9.20 11.13 -32.83
N ALA A 263 -8.18 11.82 -33.34
CA ALA A 263 -8.37 13.05 -34.09
C ALA A 263 -8.67 12.71 -35.56
N VAL A 264 -9.64 13.41 -36.13
CA VAL A 264 -10.02 13.29 -37.55
C VAL A 264 -9.92 14.68 -38.18
N ASN A 265 -9.15 14.82 -39.26
CA ASN A 265 -8.91 16.12 -39.88
C ASN A 265 -10.16 16.74 -40.54
N ASN A 266 -11.12 15.94 -40.96
CA ASN A 266 -12.35 16.41 -41.55
C ASN A 266 -13.55 15.70 -40.94
N THR A 267 -13.97 16.14 -39.75
CA THR A 267 -15.10 15.56 -39.03
C THR A 267 -16.44 15.75 -39.72
N GLY A 268 -16.58 16.74 -40.62
CA GLY A 268 -17.81 16.97 -41.36
C GLY A 268 -18.15 15.89 -42.38
N VAL A 269 -17.21 14.99 -42.67
CA VAL A 269 -17.39 13.86 -43.60
C VAL A 269 -17.75 12.58 -42.87
N VAL A 270 -17.43 12.52 -41.59
CA VAL A 270 -17.61 11.29 -40.77
C VAL A 270 -18.79 11.50 -39.82
N ARG A 271 -19.88 10.77 -40.06
CA ARG A 271 -21.06 10.77 -39.20
C ARG A 271 -20.83 10.03 -37.87
N SER A 272 -20.17 8.92 -37.95
CA SER A 272 -19.84 8.13 -36.75
C SER A 272 -18.59 7.28 -36.96
N LEU A 273 -17.87 7.01 -35.87
CA LEU A 273 -16.78 6.03 -35.83
C LEU A 273 -17.12 4.91 -34.84
N VAL A 274 -16.77 3.70 -35.23
CA VAL A 274 -16.84 2.49 -34.39
C VAL A 274 -15.44 1.88 -34.35
N LEU A 275 -14.97 1.62 -33.16
CA LEU A 275 -13.75 0.87 -32.92
C LEU A 275 -14.09 -0.59 -32.69
N GLU A 276 -13.56 -1.49 -33.51
CA GLU A 276 -13.72 -2.93 -33.35
C GLU A 276 -12.40 -3.55 -32.89
N ILE A 277 -12.40 -4.24 -31.74
CA ILE A 277 -11.24 -4.92 -31.21
C ILE A 277 -11.61 -6.38 -30.90
N GLY A 278 -10.98 -7.32 -31.63
CA GLY A 278 -11.22 -8.74 -31.43
C GLY A 278 -12.71 -9.15 -31.59
N GLY A 279 -13.45 -8.41 -32.39
CA GLY A 279 -14.90 -8.62 -32.62
C GLY A 279 -15.82 -7.83 -31.68
N SER A 280 -15.31 -7.20 -30.63
CA SER A 280 -16.08 -6.29 -29.77
C SER A 280 -16.12 -4.90 -30.39
N ARG A 281 -17.31 -4.28 -30.45
CA ARG A 281 -17.53 -2.96 -31.04
C ARG A 281 -17.77 -1.91 -29.97
N TYR A 282 -17.08 -0.78 -30.09
CA TYR A 282 -17.17 0.40 -29.22
C TYR A 282 -17.61 1.60 -30.08
N GLY A 283 -18.73 2.19 -29.74
CA GLY A 283 -19.21 3.43 -30.39
C GLY A 283 -18.41 4.65 -29.86
N SER A 284 -18.26 5.64 -30.72
CA SER A 284 -17.61 6.90 -30.33
C SER A 284 -18.62 7.98 -29.97
N THR A 285 -18.17 8.93 -29.12
CA THR A 285 -18.79 10.24 -28.96
C THR A 285 -17.93 11.29 -29.66
N VAL A 286 -18.57 12.32 -30.26
CA VAL A 286 -17.86 13.41 -30.94
C VAL A 286 -17.55 14.51 -29.93
N ASN A 287 -16.27 14.94 -29.88
CA ASN A 287 -15.84 16.08 -29.09
C ASN A 287 -14.95 16.99 -29.93
N GLY A 288 -15.54 18.02 -30.50
CA GLY A 288 -14.86 18.90 -31.44
C GLY A 288 -14.40 18.17 -32.71
N THR A 289 -13.10 18.14 -32.95
CA THR A 289 -12.47 17.42 -34.07
C THR A 289 -12.02 16.00 -33.71
N ALA A 290 -12.44 15.49 -32.55
CA ALA A 290 -12.02 14.20 -32.06
C ALA A 290 -13.20 13.27 -31.80
N PHE A 291 -12.98 11.99 -32.04
CA PHE A 291 -13.88 10.91 -31.65
C PHE A 291 -13.32 10.22 -30.41
N VAL A 292 -14.16 10.05 -29.39
CA VAL A 292 -13.81 9.53 -28.09
C VAL A 292 -14.52 8.20 -27.88
N PHE A 293 -13.74 7.18 -27.53
CA PHE A 293 -14.21 5.86 -27.14
C PHE A 293 -13.95 5.69 -25.65
N ASP A 294 -14.98 5.39 -24.89
CA ASP A 294 -14.90 5.19 -23.45
C ASP A 294 -14.86 3.69 -23.12
N ASP A 295 -14.19 3.36 -22.03
CA ASP A 295 -14.18 2.03 -21.42
C ASP A 295 -13.80 0.87 -22.38
N VAL A 296 -12.82 1.10 -23.24
CA VAL A 296 -12.33 0.10 -24.20
C VAL A 296 -11.54 -0.99 -23.47
N TYR A 297 -11.98 -2.24 -23.62
CA TYR A 297 -11.39 -3.38 -22.94
C TYR A 297 -10.60 -4.29 -23.90
N VAL A 298 -9.35 -4.57 -23.58
CA VAL A 298 -8.47 -5.38 -24.39
C VAL A 298 -7.90 -6.51 -23.56
N ASN A 299 -8.38 -7.72 -23.79
CA ASN A 299 -8.01 -8.90 -23.02
C ASN A 299 -6.69 -9.54 -23.44
N LYS A 300 -6.39 -9.46 -24.72
CA LYS A 300 -5.23 -10.10 -25.36
C LYS A 300 -4.91 -9.37 -26.66
N THR A 301 -3.79 -9.68 -27.25
CA THR A 301 -3.48 -9.24 -28.62
C THR A 301 -4.63 -9.57 -29.55
N ALA A 302 -5.15 -8.57 -30.24
CA ALA A 302 -6.31 -8.68 -31.10
C ALA A 302 -6.19 -7.78 -32.33
N SER A 303 -6.95 -8.12 -33.39
CA SER A 303 -7.16 -7.21 -34.49
C SER A 303 -7.92 -5.97 -34.02
N ILE A 304 -7.53 -4.82 -34.52
CA ILE A 304 -8.23 -3.56 -34.36
C ILE A 304 -8.65 -3.03 -35.70
N LYS A 305 -9.90 -2.58 -35.80
CA LYS A 305 -10.43 -1.89 -36.97
C LYS A 305 -11.12 -0.61 -36.55
N LEU A 306 -10.95 0.42 -37.35
CA LEU A 306 -11.71 1.65 -37.27
C LEU A 306 -12.72 1.69 -38.44
N ILE A 307 -13.99 1.76 -38.10
CA ILE A 307 -15.10 1.64 -39.03
C ILE A 307 -15.84 2.96 -39.01
N ALA A 308 -15.98 3.59 -40.18
CA ALA A 308 -16.65 4.85 -40.33
C ALA A 308 -18.00 4.71 -41.03
N SER A 309 -18.96 5.49 -40.60
CA SER A 309 -20.12 5.85 -41.41
C SER A 309 -19.95 7.26 -41.93
N LEU A 310 -20.13 7.45 -43.23
CA LEU A 310 -19.87 8.72 -43.92
C LEU A 310 -21.15 9.52 -44.11
N GLU A 311 -21.00 10.83 -44.08
CA GLU A 311 -22.10 11.74 -44.45
C GLU A 311 -22.40 11.67 -45.94
N SER A 312 -23.64 11.97 -46.28
CA SER A 312 -24.04 12.12 -47.67
C SER A 312 -23.59 13.51 -48.18
N LEU A 313 -22.44 13.53 -48.81
CA LEU A 313 -21.85 14.78 -49.30
C LEU A 313 -21.99 14.88 -50.82
N PRO A 314 -22.18 16.10 -51.36
CA PRO A 314 -22.47 16.27 -52.79
C PRO A 314 -21.28 15.98 -53.72
N ASP A 315 -20.02 16.09 -53.31
CA ASP A 315 -18.85 15.75 -54.14
C ASP A 315 -17.52 15.63 -53.34
N HIS A 316 -16.70 14.66 -53.73
CA HIS A 316 -15.26 14.44 -53.48
C HIS A 316 -14.63 14.93 -52.14
N ASN A 317 -14.95 14.27 -51.03
CA ASN A 317 -14.20 14.47 -49.79
C ASN A 317 -13.46 13.18 -49.37
N SER A 318 -12.16 13.28 -49.09
CA SER A 318 -11.35 12.21 -48.54
C SER A 318 -11.30 12.30 -47.01
N VAL A 319 -11.36 11.16 -46.32
CA VAL A 319 -11.11 11.05 -44.90
C VAL A 319 -9.67 10.59 -44.68
N GLN A 320 -8.86 11.40 -44.02
CA GLN A 320 -7.50 11.09 -43.63
C GLN A 320 -7.37 10.80 -42.12
#